data_4417ca6201e2eb60548e9f61313c0775
#
_entry.id   4417ca6201e2eb60548e9f61313c0775
#
_cell.length_a   1.000
_cell.length_b   1.000
_cell.length_c   1.000
_cell.angle_alpha   90.00
_cell.angle_beta   90.00
_cell.angle_gamma   90.00
#
_symmetry.space_group_name_H-M   'P 1'
#
loop_
_entity.id
_entity.type
_entity.pdbx_description
1 polymer ?
#
loop_
_entity_poly.entity_id
_entity_poly.type
_entity_poly.pdbx_seq_one_letter_code
_entity_poly.pdbx_strand_id
1 'polypeptide(L)'
;SLPLTVIHVGREVAADGTRVLDEARCYLHSYGLALTCETVSGYPHQRIVEFIRERGHDLLFIGAYGHSRIIEMVLGSTTEYVLRNSPCPVFLAR
;
A
#
# COMPACT_ATOMS: atom_id res chain seq x y z
N SER A 1 16.54 -5.89 11.44
CA SER A 1 15.84 -5.24 10.33
C SER A 1 14.44 -4.87 10.74
N LEU A 2 13.90 -3.85 10.10
CA LEU A 2 12.56 -3.38 10.42
C LEU A 2 11.53 -4.31 9.82
N PRO A 3 10.44 -4.58 10.54
CA PRO A 3 9.38 -5.38 9.97
C PRO A 3 8.69 -4.63 8.83
N LEU A 4 8.39 -5.35 7.78
CA LEU A 4 7.75 -4.80 6.61
C LEU A 4 6.44 -5.53 6.34
N THR A 5 5.37 -4.78 6.15
CA THR A 5 4.09 -5.36 5.78
C THR A 5 3.66 -4.79 4.43
N VAL A 6 3.29 -5.67 3.52
CA VAL A 6 2.78 -5.28 2.22
C VAL A 6 1.30 -5.61 2.19
N ILE A 7 0.47 -4.64 1.85
CA ILE A 7 -0.95 -4.88 1.78
C ILE A 7 -1.49 -4.54 0.40
N HIS A 8 -2.51 -5.26 0.02
CA HIS A 8 -3.31 -4.96 -1.16
C HIS A 8 -4.74 -4.76 -0.69
N VAL A 9 -5.32 -3.64 -1.00
CA VAL A 9 -6.68 -3.32 -0.56
C VAL A 9 -7.59 -3.23 -1.77
N GLY A 10 -8.71 -3.93 -1.72
CA GLY A 10 -9.69 -3.88 -2.79
C GLY A 10 -11.06 -4.22 -2.25
N ARG A 11 -12.10 -3.94 -3.03
CA ARG A 11 -13.45 -4.21 -2.60
C ARG A 11 -13.76 -5.70 -2.59
N GLU A 12 -13.07 -6.46 -3.37
CA GLU A 12 -13.24 -7.89 -3.41
C GLU A 12 -11.88 -8.54 -3.30
N VAL A 13 -11.84 -9.70 -2.68
CA VAL A 13 -10.61 -10.46 -2.65
C VAL A 13 -10.46 -11.10 -4.01
N ALA A 14 -9.73 -10.46 -4.87
CA ALA A 14 -9.57 -10.90 -6.22
C ALA A 14 -8.29 -11.69 -6.39
N ALA A 15 -8.28 -12.57 -7.36
CA ALA A 15 -7.09 -13.31 -7.71
C ALA A 15 -5.94 -12.36 -8.07
N ASP A 16 -6.27 -11.22 -8.62
CA ASP A 16 -5.27 -10.23 -8.99
C ASP A 16 -4.52 -9.69 -7.78
N GLY A 17 -5.22 -9.48 -6.68
CA GLY A 17 -4.56 -9.00 -5.46
C GLY A 17 -3.58 -10.01 -4.92
N THR A 18 -3.94 -11.28 -4.94
CA THR A 18 -3.04 -12.34 -4.50
C THR A 18 -1.80 -12.41 -5.40
N ARG A 19 -1.99 -12.29 -6.70
CA ARG A 19 -0.87 -12.33 -7.62
C ARG A 19 0.08 -11.17 -7.41
N VAL A 20 -0.45 -9.97 -7.20
CA VAL A 20 0.36 -8.80 -6.96
C VAL A 20 1.19 -8.97 -5.68
N LEU A 21 0.57 -9.51 -4.63
CA LEU A 21 1.30 -9.73 -3.39
C LEU A 21 2.36 -10.80 -3.54
N ASP A 22 2.09 -11.85 -4.31
CA ASP A 22 3.10 -12.89 -4.55
C ASP A 22 4.29 -12.34 -5.32
N GLU A 23 4.04 -11.49 -6.30
CA GLU A 23 5.11 -10.85 -7.06
C GLU A 23 5.94 -9.95 -6.15
N ALA A 24 5.29 -9.19 -5.30
CA ALA A 24 5.99 -8.32 -4.37
C ALA A 24 6.82 -9.13 -3.38
N ARG A 25 6.26 -10.24 -2.90
CA ARG A 25 6.98 -11.11 -1.98
C ARG A 25 8.23 -11.67 -2.62
N CYS A 26 8.12 -12.16 -3.83
CA CYS A 26 9.28 -12.72 -4.54
C CYS A 26 10.33 -11.64 -4.78
N TYR A 27 9.90 -10.47 -5.19
CA TYR A 27 10.83 -9.39 -5.47
C TYR A 27 11.58 -8.95 -4.22
N LEU A 28 10.86 -8.75 -3.12
CA LEU A 28 11.47 -8.26 -1.90
C LEU A 28 12.28 -9.34 -1.18
N HIS A 29 11.88 -10.60 -1.35
CA HIS A 29 12.63 -11.70 -0.76
C HIS A 29 14.05 -11.76 -1.33
N SER A 30 14.23 -11.39 -2.57
CA SER A 30 15.55 -11.40 -3.19
C SER A 30 16.50 -10.39 -2.55
N TYR A 31 15.96 -9.42 -1.81
CA TYR A 31 16.78 -8.45 -1.08
C TYR A 31 16.98 -8.85 0.38
N GLY A 32 16.56 -10.05 0.74
CA GLY A 32 16.75 -10.52 2.11
C GLY A 32 15.80 -9.89 3.12
N LEU A 33 14.68 -9.35 2.66
CA LEU A 33 13.73 -8.69 3.55
C LEU A 33 12.68 -9.68 4.04
N ALA A 34 12.46 -9.70 5.33
CA ALA A 34 11.38 -10.46 5.91
C ALA A 34 10.12 -9.61 5.87
N LEU A 35 9.07 -10.14 5.30
CA LEU A 35 7.85 -9.34 5.16
C LEU A 35 6.61 -10.18 5.38
N THR A 36 5.54 -9.47 5.74
CA THR A 36 4.21 -10.04 5.86
C THR A 36 3.37 -9.46 4.74
N CYS A 37 2.56 -10.30 4.09
CA CYS A 37 1.66 -9.84 3.04
C CYS A 37 0.23 -10.12 3.44
N GLU A 38 -0.63 -9.12 3.29
CA GLU A 38 -2.04 -9.26 3.63
C GLU A 38 -2.92 -8.66 2.58
N THR A 39 -4.07 -9.28 2.34
CA THR A 39 -5.12 -8.67 1.52
C THR A 39 -6.17 -8.11 2.47
N VAL A 40 -6.62 -6.91 2.17
CA VAL A 40 -7.58 -6.21 3.01
C VAL A 40 -8.78 -5.84 2.13
N SER A 41 -9.97 -6.16 2.61
CA SER A 41 -11.18 -5.81 1.88
C SER A 41 -11.70 -4.46 2.30
N GLY A 42 -12.25 -3.74 1.37
CA GLY A 42 -12.89 -2.47 1.63
C GLY A 42 -12.46 -1.38 0.69
N TYR A 43 -12.81 -0.16 1.03
CA TYR A 43 -12.42 0.99 0.24
C TYR A 43 -10.97 1.35 0.57
N PRO A 44 -10.09 1.42 -0.43
CA PRO A 44 -8.67 1.56 -0.17
C PRO A 44 -8.31 2.74 0.73
N HIS A 45 -8.92 3.90 0.50
CA HIS A 45 -8.55 5.07 1.26
C HIS A 45 -8.81 4.92 2.75
N GLN A 46 -9.95 4.33 3.10
CA GLN A 46 -10.28 4.15 4.51
C GLN A 46 -9.49 3.02 5.14
N ARG A 47 -9.39 1.91 4.43
CA ARG A 47 -8.73 0.73 4.99
C ARG A 47 -7.24 0.91 5.20
N ILE A 48 -6.59 1.65 4.32
CA ILE A 48 -5.17 1.93 4.49
C ILE A 48 -4.93 2.70 5.79
N VAL A 49 -5.68 3.75 6.01
CA VAL A 49 -5.53 4.57 7.22
C VAL A 49 -5.86 3.78 8.47
N GLU A 50 -6.95 3.00 8.43
CA GLU A 50 -7.32 2.15 9.56
C GLU A 50 -6.24 1.12 9.86
N PHE A 51 -5.69 0.50 8.83
CA PHE A 51 -4.66 -0.51 9.00
C PHE A 51 -3.43 0.08 9.69
N ILE A 52 -2.98 1.24 9.25
CA ILE A 52 -1.84 1.89 9.87
C ILE A 52 -2.12 2.21 11.33
N ARG A 53 -3.30 2.72 11.60
CA ARG A 53 -3.65 3.13 12.96
C ARG A 53 -3.77 1.94 13.89
N GLU A 54 -4.44 0.89 13.43
CA GLU A 54 -4.66 -0.29 14.24
C GLU A 54 -3.39 -1.08 14.52
N ARG A 55 -2.49 -1.11 13.54
CA ARG A 55 -1.26 -1.89 13.66
C ARG A 55 -0.08 -1.08 14.15
N GLY A 56 -0.23 0.23 14.27
CA GLY A 56 0.82 1.07 14.81
C GLY A 56 2.04 1.21 13.93
N HIS A 57 1.85 1.29 12.63
CA HIS A 57 2.97 1.46 11.72
C HIS A 57 3.51 2.88 11.77
N ASP A 58 4.82 3.02 11.53
CA ASP A 58 5.51 4.29 11.65
C ASP A 58 5.77 4.98 10.33
N LEU A 59 5.62 4.29 9.23
CA LEU A 59 5.90 4.84 7.92
C LEU A 59 5.09 4.11 6.86
N LEU A 60 4.56 4.84 5.93
CA LEU A 60 3.83 4.27 4.81
C LEU A 60 4.50 4.63 3.49
N PHE A 61 4.75 3.61 2.67
CA PHE A 61 5.13 3.84 1.29
C PHE A 61 3.93 3.54 0.42
N ILE A 62 3.63 4.44 -0.49
CA ILE A 62 2.50 4.25 -1.38
C ILE A 62 2.91 4.62 -2.79
N GLY A 63 2.55 3.78 -3.75
CA GLY A 63 2.72 4.09 -5.14
C GLY A 63 1.57 4.95 -5.60
N ALA A 64 1.88 6.15 -6.02
CA ALA A 64 0.85 7.12 -6.34
C ALA A 64 0.34 7.02 -7.75
N TYR A 65 1.08 6.37 -8.62
CA TYR A 65 0.75 6.40 -10.02
C TYR A 65 0.79 5.01 -10.58
N GLY A 66 -0.26 4.30 -10.61
CA GLY A 66 -0.30 2.95 -11.06
C GLY A 66 0.04 2.86 -12.50
N HIS A 67 -0.83 2.55 -13.35
CA HIS A 67 -0.47 2.52 -14.68
C HIS A 67 -0.77 3.74 -15.39
N SER A 68 -1.28 4.70 -14.86
CA SER A 68 -1.67 5.77 -15.61
C SER A 68 -0.63 6.61 -16.04
N ARG A 69 -0.72 7.21 -17.06
CA ARG A 69 0.01 8.20 -17.48
C ARG A 69 -0.27 9.34 -16.70
N ILE A 70 0.51 9.77 -15.91
CA ILE A 70 0.29 10.93 -15.14
C ILE A 70 0.86 12.09 -15.83
N ILE A 71 0.05 12.80 -16.47
CA ILE A 71 0.49 13.90 -17.22
C ILE A 71 0.58 15.10 -16.37
N GLU A 72 -0.33 15.25 -15.42
CA GLU A 72 -0.38 16.46 -14.69
C GLU A 72 -0.28 16.21 -13.26
N MET A 73 0.55 15.80 -12.67
CA MET A 73 0.74 15.71 -11.23
C MET A 73 -0.53 15.61 -10.39
N VAL A 74 -1.53 14.95 -10.93
CA VAL A 74 -2.78 14.79 -10.23
C VAL A 74 -2.71 13.54 -9.38
N LEU A 75 -2.91 13.69 -8.10
CA LEU A 75 -2.97 12.55 -7.20
C LEU A 75 -4.37 11.97 -7.23
N GLY A 76 -4.47 10.67 -7.13
CA GLY A 76 -5.77 10.03 -7.03
C GLY A 76 -6.42 10.33 -5.70
N SER A 77 -7.73 10.13 -5.64
CA SER A 77 -8.48 10.41 -4.42
C SER A 77 -8.01 9.58 -3.23
N THR A 78 -7.61 8.35 -3.47
CA THR A 78 -7.09 7.48 -2.42
C THR A 78 -5.81 8.07 -1.84
N THR A 79 -4.88 8.46 -2.69
CA THR A 79 -3.62 9.02 -2.24
C THR A 79 -3.84 10.31 -1.46
N GLU A 80 -4.73 11.17 -1.96
CA GLU A 80 -5.00 12.42 -1.28
C GLU A 80 -5.61 12.19 0.10
N TYR A 81 -6.56 11.27 0.21
CA TYR A 81 -7.17 10.95 1.49
C TYR A 81 -6.12 10.42 2.47
N VAL A 82 -5.26 9.53 2.00
CA VAL A 82 -4.23 8.95 2.86
C VAL A 82 -3.25 10.02 3.33
N LEU A 83 -2.85 10.92 2.45
CA LEU A 83 -1.96 12.00 2.85
C LEU A 83 -2.56 12.88 3.93
N ARG A 84 -3.86 13.13 3.87
CA ARG A 84 -4.52 14.00 4.82
C ARG A 84 -4.79 13.34 6.16
N ASN A 85 -4.95 12.02 6.16
CA ASN A 85 -5.45 11.33 7.34
C ASN A 85 -4.47 10.33 7.96
N SER A 86 -3.32 10.12 7.35
CA SER A 86 -2.37 9.14 7.86
C SER A 86 -1.80 9.58 9.21
N PRO A 87 -1.76 8.69 10.19
CA PRO A 87 -1.15 9.00 11.47
C PRO A 87 0.38 8.92 11.45
N CYS A 88 0.97 8.54 10.34
CA CYS A 88 2.42 8.44 10.21
C CYS A 88 2.90 9.10 8.93
N PRO A 89 4.19 9.36 8.80
CA PRO A 89 4.72 9.92 7.56
C PRO A 89 4.44 9.04 6.36
N VAL A 90 4.22 9.64 5.21
CA VAL A 90 3.91 8.95 3.97
C VAL A 90 4.96 9.28 2.93
N PHE A 91 5.48 8.23 2.31
CA PHE A 91 6.44 8.37 1.24
C PHE A 91 5.76 8.02 -0.07
N LEU A 92 5.74 8.94 -1.00
CA LEU A 92 5.12 8.70 -2.30
C LEU A 92 6.17 8.32 -3.31
N ALA A 93 5.89 7.29 -4.09
CA ALA A 93 6.75 6.86 -5.17
C ALA A 93 5.98 6.88 -6.48
N ARG A 94 6.66 7.22 -7.55
CA ARG A 94 6.07 7.20 -8.88
C ARG A 94 6.33 5.87 -9.53
#